data_ddc6dc222c49301adce0fb5714dd4583
#
_entry.id   ddc6dc222c49301adce0fb5714dd4583
#
_cell.length_a   1.000
_cell.length_b   1.000
_cell.length_c   1.000
_cell.angle_alpha   90.00
_cell.angle_beta   90.00
_cell.angle_gamma   90.00
#
_symmetry.space_group_name_H-M   'P 1'
#
loop_
_entity.id
_entity.type
_entity.pdbx_description
1 polymer ?
#
loop_
_entity_poly.entity_id
_entity_poly.type
_entity_poly.pdbx_seq_one_letter_code
_entity_poly.pdbx_strand_id
1 'polypeptide(L)'
;MKNFKKTLAGISALTLTLSMTACGGDSSSNGGSDTPAEETTTATTTTAATVELNTATLAEEDAATLEEVADKELRDVELENKTIKWLAHYDINPSTAKGDSEAVNISLFKSKYGGEIQWYSTTWDTRYSDLSTYVLGGEGIDFFPCDTAALPKGVVSGMFQPVDDYIDLNSPLWQDVSEAMEIYNFNGKHYELVNSVTAENIVIYNKQTISEQGLDDPWELYQAGEWNWDSFEKMLEQFVDPDADQVGLDGYWNEKALLLSAGVPSVEAVDGHLVTNLNDPTIEKAMNWMYGLYNKGLVMDMSLYDWSEQPQFMGEGKELFYIIGAWAVQSNPDTWNTKIPVENLGLAPVPSPEGSDPYQAATLDGWVICKGAANPEGVALFAECTRLANTSDDAIAIGDKKAKEDFQWTDELIAINKEINELARKYPVVDLATGVSTDVASLTTDGGSQIGLRAAFHGVEWATNREEIADVVDMLVQEVDDQLTALS
;
A
#
# COMPACT_ATOMS: atom_id res chain seq x y z
N MET A 1 28.78 -26.76 6.21
CA MET A 1 28.40 -26.89 4.78
C MET A 1 27.93 -28.28 4.32
N LYS A 2 27.79 -29.31 5.13
CA LYS A 2 27.31 -30.64 4.71
C LYS A 2 25.92 -31.04 5.24
N ASN A 3 25.30 -30.24 6.11
CA ASN A 3 24.04 -30.58 6.75
C ASN A 3 22.82 -29.77 6.24
N PHE A 4 23.04 -28.70 5.48
CA PHE A 4 21.96 -27.83 4.96
C PHE A 4 21.29 -28.38 3.70
N LYS A 5 22.01 -29.13 2.87
CA LYS A 5 21.45 -29.74 1.65
C LYS A 5 20.46 -30.90 1.88
N LYS A 6 20.27 -31.33 3.14
CA LYS A 6 19.32 -32.42 3.46
C LYS A 6 17.95 -31.94 3.94
N THR A 7 17.76 -30.65 4.21
CA THR A 7 16.48 -30.12 4.72
C THR A 7 15.56 -29.59 3.61
N LEU A 8 16.10 -29.22 2.45
CA LEU A 8 15.32 -28.74 1.31
C LEU A 8 14.71 -29.84 0.42
N ALA A 9 15.10 -31.09 0.58
CA ALA A 9 14.60 -32.22 -0.22
C ALA A 9 13.34 -32.90 0.37
N GLY A 10 12.68 -32.30 1.36
CA GLY A 10 11.57 -32.88 2.10
C GLY A 10 10.19 -32.24 1.91
N ILE A 11 10.03 -31.23 1.04
CA ILE A 11 8.76 -30.47 0.89
C ILE A 11 8.06 -30.72 -0.47
N SER A 12 8.30 -31.82 -1.10
CA SER A 12 7.53 -32.21 -2.29
C SER A 12 6.79 -33.50 -2.02
N ALA A 13 5.71 -33.46 -1.28
CA ALA A 13 4.55 -34.36 -1.32
C ALA A 13 3.71 -34.18 -0.05
N LEU A 14 2.73 -33.31 -0.05
CA LEU A 14 1.56 -33.45 0.83
C LEU A 14 0.28 -33.29 0.04
N THR A 15 -0.23 -34.43 -0.37
CA THR A 15 -1.60 -34.62 -0.82
C THR A 15 -2.58 -34.27 0.30
N LEU A 16 -3.60 -33.50 -0.06
CA LEU A 16 -4.77 -33.21 0.78
C LEU A 16 -5.45 -34.52 1.20
N THR A 17 -5.57 -34.73 2.49
CA THR A 17 -6.66 -35.53 3.05
C THR A 17 -7.28 -34.76 4.21
N LEU A 18 -8.55 -34.37 4.01
CA LEU A 18 -9.40 -33.89 5.08
C LEU A 18 -9.57 -35.01 6.13
N SER A 19 -9.33 -34.66 7.38
CA SER A 19 -9.97 -35.36 8.49
C SER A 19 -10.16 -34.37 9.64
N MET A 20 -11.44 -34.13 9.92
CA MET A 20 -11.93 -33.52 11.16
C MET A 20 -11.54 -34.40 12.35
N THR A 21 -10.98 -33.84 13.38
CA THR A 21 -11.16 -34.32 14.74
C THR A 21 -10.96 -33.17 15.74
N ALA A 22 -11.98 -32.99 16.54
CA ALA A 22 -12.05 -32.11 17.70
C ALA A 22 -11.37 -32.75 18.91
N CYS A 23 -11.18 -31.94 19.95
CA CYS A 23 -10.76 -32.16 21.34
C CYS A 23 -9.33 -31.69 21.63
N GLY A 24 -9.04 -30.82 22.57
CA GLY A 24 -9.72 -30.61 23.86
C GLY A 24 -8.76 -30.93 24.99
N GLY A 25 -8.67 -30.05 25.99
CA GLY A 25 -8.03 -30.33 27.27
C GLY A 25 -6.86 -29.43 27.63
N ASP A 26 -6.68 -28.96 28.78
CA ASP A 26 -7.45 -28.92 30.02
C ASP A 26 -6.50 -28.40 31.10
N SER A 27 -6.97 -27.65 32.01
CA SER A 27 -6.72 -27.76 33.45
C SER A 27 -7.03 -26.44 34.14
N SER A 28 -7.73 -26.29 35.15
CA SER A 28 -8.24 -26.97 36.32
C SER A 28 -8.93 -25.87 37.15
N SER A 29 -9.87 -25.98 37.94
CA SER A 29 -10.47 -26.96 38.79
C SER A 29 -11.65 -26.35 39.56
N ASN A 30 -12.59 -27.19 39.90
CA ASN A 30 -13.46 -27.18 41.07
C ASN A 30 -14.94 -26.81 40.91
N GLY A 31 -15.75 -27.83 40.92
CA GLY A 31 -16.77 -28.13 41.95
C GLY A 31 -18.20 -27.75 41.63
N GLY A 32 -19.05 -28.76 41.39
CA GLY A 32 -20.46 -28.69 41.85
C GLY A 32 -21.54 -28.99 40.82
N SER A 33 -21.88 -30.28 40.68
CA SER A 33 -23.25 -30.86 40.69
C SER A 33 -24.36 -30.35 39.76
N ASP A 34 -24.79 -31.29 38.92
CA ASP A 34 -26.15 -31.71 38.57
C ASP A 34 -26.92 -31.09 37.40
N THR A 35 -27.20 -32.02 36.50
CA THR A 35 -28.39 -32.33 35.69
C THR A 35 -28.46 -31.77 34.26
N PRO A 36 -28.77 -32.64 33.25
CA PRO A 36 -28.65 -32.28 31.82
C PRO A 36 -29.92 -31.60 31.30
N ALA A 37 -29.71 -30.50 30.56
CA ALA A 37 -30.75 -29.89 29.74
C ALA A 37 -30.41 -30.05 28.26
N GLU A 38 -31.39 -30.43 27.48
CA GLU A 38 -31.37 -30.62 26.03
C GLU A 38 -30.73 -29.46 25.27
N GLU A 39 -29.72 -29.76 24.45
CA GLU A 39 -29.16 -28.82 23.48
C GLU A 39 -30.13 -28.67 22.30
N THR A 40 -30.82 -27.57 22.30
CA THR A 40 -31.49 -27.05 21.10
C THR A 40 -30.43 -26.30 20.29
N THR A 41 -30.01 -26.92 19.20
CA THR A 41 -29.13 -26.25 18.18
C THR A 41 -29.89 -25.10 17.54
N THR A 42 -29.69 -23.93 18.05
CA THR A 42 -30.15 -22.69 17.39
C THR A 42 -29.11 -22.32 16.34
N ALA A 43 -29.46 -22.51 15.09
CA ALA A 43 -28.71 -21.91 13.97
C ALA A 43 -28.68 -20.39 14.18
N THR A 44 -27.51 -19.87 14.48
CA THR A 44 -27.29 -18.42 14.53
C THR A 44 -27.31 -17.92 13.10
N THR A 45 -28.46 -17.48 12.67
CA THR A 45 -28.57 -16.63 11.46
C THR A 45 -27.85 -15.36 11.82
N THR A 46 -26.68 -15.14 11.25
CA THR A 46 -25.97 -13.86 11.31
C THR A 46 -26.85 -12.87 10.55
N THR A 47 -27.66 -12.14 11.28
CA THR A 47 -28.39 -11.00 10.75
C THR A 47 -27.32 -9.98 10.36
N ALA A 48 -27.22 -9.66 9.08
CA ALA A 48 -26.45 -8.53 8.62
C ALA A 48 -26.84 -7.33 9.49
N ALA A 49 -25.85 -6.78 10.19
CA ALA A 49 -26.06 -5.54 10.93
C ALA A 49 -26.51 -4.50 9.90
N THR A 50 -27.70 -3.99 10.05
CA THR A 50 -28.15 -2.79 9.35
C THR A 50 -27.24 -1.68 9.83
N VAL A 51 -26.19 -1.38 9.05
CA VAL A 51 -25.38 -0.19 9.24
C VAL A 51 -26.31 0.99 9.05
N GLU A 52 -26.54 1.80 10.10
CA GLU A 52 -27.20 3.08 9.93
C GLU A 52 -26.41 3.86 8.88
N LEU A 53 -27.07 4.21 7.79
CA LEU A 53 -26.50 5.01 6.71
C LEU A 53 -25.92 6.28 7.30
N ASN A 54 -24.65 6.44 7.14
CA ASN A 54 -23.92 7.58 7.65
C ASN A 54 -24.34 8.83 6.86
N THR A 55 -24.77 9.89 7.53
CA THR A 55 -25.31 11.10 6.93
C THR A 55 -24.30 12.23 6.77
N ALA A 56 -22.99 11.93 6.86
CA ALA A 56 -21.94 12.92 6.58
C ALA A 56 -21.97 13.26 5.09
N THR A 57 -22.53 14.41 4.73
CA THR A 57 -22.62 14.92 3.36
C THR A 57 -21.71 16.12 3.17
N LEU A 58 -21.32 16.39 1.93
CA LEU A 58 -20.63 17.63 1.56
C LEU A 58 -21.51 18.86 1.78
N ALA A 59 -20.91 20.04 1.88
CA ALA A 59 -21.63 21.30 1.88
C ALA A 59 -22.47 21.45 0.60
N GLU A 60 -23.63 22.09 0.68
CA GLU A 60 -24.56 22.22 -0.45
C GLU A 60 -23.93 22.88 -1.68
N GLU A 61 -23.07 23.90 -1.46
CA GLU A 61 -22.37 24.57 -2.57
C GLU A 61 -21.32 23.67 -3.24
N ASP A 62 -20.58 22.87 -2.45
CA ASP A 62 -19.60 21.91 -2.95
C ASP A 62 -20.29 20.79 -3.74
N ALA A 63 -21.41 20.29 -3.24
CA ALA A 63 -22.24 19.30 -3.93
C ALA A 63 -22.78 19.80 -5.27
N ALA A 64 -23.27 21.07 -5.34
CA ALA A 64 -23.74 21.68 -6.59
C ALA A 64 -22.61 21.85 -7.60
N THR A 65 -21.40 22.24 -7.17
CA THR A 65 -20.23 22.33 -8.03
C THR A 65 -19.87 20.96 -8.62
N LEU A 66 -19.87 19.91 -7.80
CA LEU A 66 -19.59 18.56 -8.26
C LEU A 66 -20.64 18.03 -9.25
N GLU A 67 -21.91 18.38 -9.07
CA GLU A 67 -22.98 18.02 -10.01
C GLU A 67 -22.74 18.62 -11.40
N GLU A 68 -22.35 19.92 -11.47
CA GLU A 68 -22.01 20.58 -12.73
C GLU A 68 -20.81 19.92 -13.43
N VAL A 69 -19.76 19.58 -12.66
CA VAL A 69 -18.55 18.92 -13.19
C VAL A 69 -18.88 17.50 -13.67
N ALA A 70 -19.67 16.75 -12.89
CA ALA A 70 -20.09 15.40 -13.24
C ALA A 70 -20.93 15.37 -14.54
N ASP A 71 -21.86 16.32 -14.72
CA ASP A 71 -22.69 16.39 -15.91
C ASP A 71 -21.90 16.68 -17.19
N LYS A 72 -20.78 17.38 -17.04
CA LYS A 72 -19.92 17.74 -18.17
C LYS A 72 -18.92 16.66 -18.56
N GLU A 73 -18.32 15.96 -17.58
CA GLU A 73 -17.13 15.13 -17.78
C GLU A 73 -17.42 13.61 -17.67
N LEU A 74 -18.49 13.21 -16.94
CA LEU A 74 -18.83 11.79 -16.76
C LEU A 74 -19.82 11.31 -17.82
N ARG A 75 -19.75 10.03 -18.14
CA ARG A 75 -20.68 9.37 -19.07
C ARG A 75 -22.14 9.49 -18.60
N ASP A 76 -23.06 9.74 -19.53
CA ASP A 76 -24.49 9.75 -19.23
C ASP A 76 -25.06 8.34 -19.42
N VAL A 77 -25.02 7.54 -18.37
CA VAL A 77 -25.44 6.13 -18.33
C VAL A 77 -26.45 5.94 -17.20
N GLU A 78 -27.56 5.26 -17.49
CA GLU A 78 -28.49 4.82 -16.46
C GLU A 78 -27.99 3.49 -15.86
N LEU A 79 -27.56 3.52 -14.59
CA LEU A 79 -27.10 2.34 -13.88
C LEU A 79 -28.29 1.54 -13.35
N GLU A 80 -28.53 0.34 -13.94
CA GLU A 80 -29.64 -0.54 -13.52
C GLU A 80 -29.45 -1.09 -12.10
N ASN A 81 -28.26 -1.63 -11.82
CA ASN A 81 -27.86 -2.07 -10.48
C ASN A 81 -27.04 -0.96 -9.82
N LYS A 82 -27.62 -0.29 -8.84
CA LYS A 82 -27.00 0.87 -8.18
C LYS A 82 -26.01 0.51 -7.08
N THR A 83 -26.00 -0.75 -6.65
CA THR A 83 -25.13 -1.22 -5.57
C THR A 83 -23.89 -1.87 -6.14
N ILE A 84 -22.70 -1.44 -5.67
CA ILE A 84 -21.42 -2.12 -5.87
C ILE A 84 -20.92 -2.67 -4.54
N LYS A 85 -20.38 -3.91 -4.56
CA LYS A 85 -19.96 -4.63 -3.37
C LYS A 85 -18.45 -4.53 -3.19
N TRP A 86 -18.02 -3.85 -2.13
CA TRP A 86 -16.64 -3.59 -1.77
C TRP A 86 -16.13 -4.59 -0.73
N LEU A 87 -15.19 -5.45 -1.08
CA LEU A 87 -14.51 -6.35 -0.13
C LEU A 87 -13.16 -5.75 0.27
N ALA A 88 -13.04 -5.31 1.50
CA ALA A 88 -11.79 -4.75 2.01
C ALA A 88 -11.72 -4.80 3.53
N HIS A 89 -10.51 -4.62 4.07
CA HIS A 89 -10.27 -4.52 5.51
C HIS A 89 -10.62 -3.12 6.07
N TYR A 90 -11.03 -2.19 5.22
CA TYR A 90 -11.50 -0.85 5.60
C TYR A 90 -12.77 -0.47 4.83
N ASP A 91 -13.60 0.35 5.46
CA ASP A 91 -14.80 0.91 4.85
C ASP A 91 -14.45 2.27 4.22
N ILE A 92 -14.78 2.43 2.92
CA ILE A 92 -14.60 3.69 2.20
C ILE A 92 -15.80 4.64 2.36
N ASN A 93 -16.93 4.14 2.90
CA ASN A 93 -18.04 5.00 3.22
C ASN A 93 -17.71 5.92 4.40
N PRO A 94 -18.21 7.17 4.39
CA PRO A 94 -17.92 8.14 5.45
C PRO A 94 -18.42 7.66 6.81
N SER A 95 -17.68 7.96 7.88
CA SER A 95 -18.03 7.63 9.25
C SER A 95 -18.14 8.88 10.12
N THR A 96 -19.33 9.31 10.46
CA THR A 96 -19.57 10.42 11.38
C THR A 96 -19.00 10.15 12.78
N ALA A 97 -18.92 8.86 13.19
CA ALA A 97 -18.32 8.48 14.47
C ALA A 97 -16.80 8.73 14.50
N LYS A 98 -16.15 8.76 13.32
CA LYS A 98 -14.73 9.12 13.16
C LYS A 98 -14.53 10.61 12.84
N GLY A 99 -15.60 11.34 12.59
CA GLY A 99 -15.55 12.73 12.14
C GLY A 99 -15.31 12.88 10.63
N ASP A 100 -15.40 11.79 9.85
CA ASP A 100 -15.16 11.83 8.41
C ASP A 100 -16.34 12.48 7.69
N SER A 101 -16.06 13.32 6.70
CA SER A 101 -17.06 13.79 5.74
C SER A 101 -17.07 12.90 4.48
N GLU A 102 -18.13 13.00 3.67
CA GLU A 102 -18.25 12.20 2.44
C GLU A 102 -17.12 12.53 1.46
N ALA A 103 -16.46 11.51 0.92
CA ALA A 103 -15.43 11.69 -0.09
C ALA A 103 -16.02 12.17 -1.42
N VAL A 104 -15.25 12.96 -2.18
CA VAL A 104 -15.68 13.59 -3.44
C VAL A 104 -16.17 12.54 -4.45
N ASN A 105 -15.43 11.45 -4.65
CA ASN A 105 -15.77 10.37 -5.56
C ASN A 105 -17.09 9.66 -5.18
N ILE A 106 -17.33 9.47 -3.88
CA ILE A 106 -18.58 8.86 -3.38
C ILE A 106 -19.76 9.81 -3.64
N SER A 107 -19.57 11.11 -3.39
CA SER A 107 -20.58 12.13 -3.67
C SER A 107 -20.93 12.18 -5.17
N LEU A 108 -19.93 12.15 -6.06
CA LEU A 108 -20.09 12.06 -7.51
C LEU A 108 -20.86 10.80 -7.92
N PHE A 109 -20.49 9.64 -7.40
CA PHE A 109 -21.16 8.38 -7.73
C PHE A 109 -22.63 8.34 -7.30
N LYS A 110 -22.91 8.88 -6.11
CA LYS A 110 -24.30 9.01 -5.62
C LYS A 110 -25.12 9.99 -6.43
N SER A 111 -24.59 11.20 -6.68
CA SER A 111 -25.35 12.26 -7.36
C SER A 111 -25.59 11.92 -8.83
N LYS A 112 -24.57 11.48 -9.58
CA LYS A 112 -24.67 11.21 -11.01
C LYS A 112 -25.43 9.93 -11.33
N TYR A 113 -25.13 8.83 -10.61
CA TYR A 113 -25.63 7.49 -10.95
C TYR A 113 -26.62 6.91 -9.93
N GLY A 114 -26.85 7.61 -8.80
CA GLY A 114 -27.59 7.07 -7.66
C GLY A 114 -26.90 5.85 -7.05
N GLY A 115 -25.57 5.76 -7.18
CA GLY A 115 -24.78 4.61 -6.79
C GLY A 115 -24.62 4.49 -5.27
N GLU A 116 -24.48 3.26 -4.80
CA GLU A 116 -24.27 2.92 -3.39
C GLU A 116 -23.16 1.89 -3.27
N ILE A 117 -22.35 1.99 -2.22
CA ILE A 117 -21.25 1.07 -1.94
C ILE A 117 -21.62 0.23 -0.73
N GLN A 118 -21.73 -1.08 -0.92
CA GLN A 118 -21.95 -2.04 0.15
C GLN A 118 -20.61 -2.66 0.56
N TRP A 119 -20.18 -2.34 1.78
CA TRP A 119 -18.93 -2.87 2.30
C TRP A 119 -19.09 -4.30 2.85
N TYR A 120 -18.18 -5.17 2.43
CA TYR A 120 -17.96 -6.51 2.95
C TYR A 120 -16.65 -6.51 3.72
N SER A 121 -16.75 -6.61 5.05
CA SER A 121 -15.59 -6.52 5.93
C SER A 121 -14.74 -7.78 5.86
N THR A 122 -13.43 -7.58 5.78
CA THR A 122 -12.41 -8.61 6.00
C THR A 122 -11.32 -8.07 6.95
N THR A 123 -10.23 -8.79 7.13
CA THR A 123 -9.03 -8.30 7.82
C THR A 123 -7.85 -8.23 6.85
N TRP A 124 -6.82 -7.49 7.21
CA TRP A 124 -5.59 -7.46 6.42
C TRP A 124 -5.05 -8.87 6.16
N ASP A 125 -5.02 -9.73 7.18
CA ASP A 125 -4.45 -11.07 7.08
C ASP A 125 -5.31 -12.06 6.27
N THR A 126 -6.64 -11.91 6.31
CA THR A 126 -7.57 -12.87 5.68
C THR A 126 -8.11 -12.42 4.32
N ARG A 127 -7.84 -11.17 3.90
CA ARG A 127 -8.48 -10.56 2.73
C ARG A 127 -8.43 -11.39 1.44
N TYR A 128 -7.31 -12.04 1.13
CA TYR A 128 -7.18 -12.87 -0.06
C TYR A 128 -7.85 -14.25 0.07
N SER A 129 -7.88 -14.82 1.26
CA SER A 129 -8.62 -16.06 1.52
C SER A 129 -10.12 -15.83 1.46
N ASP A 130 -10.57 -14.68 1.97
CA ASP A 130 -11.97 -14.26 1.92
C ASP A 130 -12.37 -13.94 0.47
N LEU A 131 -11.54 -13.19 -0.28
CA LEU A 131 -11.73 -12.96 -1.72
C LEU A 131 -11.92 -14.27 -2.49
N SER A 132 -11.01 -15.23 -2.27
CA SER A 132 -11.09 -16.53 -2.92
C SER A 132 -12.40 -17.26 -2.57
N THR A 133 -12.83 -17.19 -1.32
CA THR A 133 -14.08 -17.79 -0.85
C THR A 133 -15.29 -17.16 -1.55
N TYR A 134 -15.37 -15.83 -1.62
CA TYR A 134 -16.46 -15.12 -2.27
C TYR A 134 -16.51 -15.36 -3.79
N VAL A 135 -15.35 -15.31 -4.47
CA VAL A 135 -15.26 -15.50 -5.92
C VAL A 135 -15.64 -16.94 -6.29
N LEU A 136 -15.07 -17.94 -5.62
CA LEU A 136 -15.37 -19.34 -5.89
C LEU A 136 -16.79 -19.73 -5.45
N GLY A 137 -17.33 -19.08 -4.43
CA GLY A 137 -18.73 -19.22 -3.98
C GLY A 137 -19.74 -18.58 -4.93
N GLY A 138 -19.32 -17.73 -5.87
CA GLY A 138 -20.20 -17.03 -6.80
C GLY A 138 -21.08 -15.97 -6.12
N GLU A 139 -20.58 -15.33 -5.05
CA GLU A 139 -21.36 -14.38 -4.25
C GLU A 139 -21.42 -12.98 -4.85
N GLY A 140 -20.75 -12.77 -6.00
CA GLY A 140 -20.83 -11.56 -6.79
C GLY A 140 -20.28 -10.33 -6.07
N ILE A 141 -19.14 -10.46 -5.36
CA ILE A 141 -18.33 -9.32 -4.94
C ILE A 141 -17.85 -8.60 -6.19
N ASP A 142 -17.94 -7.26 -6.21
CA ASP A 142 -17.70 -6.50 -7.43
C ASP A 142 -16.25 -6.04 -7.53
N PHE A 143 -15.68 -5.51 -6.44
CA PHE A 143 -14.33 -4.97 -6.50
C PHE A 143 -13.56 -5.14 -5.20
N PHE A 144 -12.23 -5.06 -5.33
CA PHE A 144 -11.24 -5.28 -4.30
C PHE A 144 -10.10 -4.25 -4.46
N PRO A 145 -9.42 -3.82 -3.40
CA PRO A 145 -8.27 -2.92 -3.53
C PRO A 145 -7.13 -3.59 -4.29
N CYS A 146 -6.52 -2.86 -5.23
CA CYS A 146 -5.30 -3.32 -5.88
C CYS A 146 -4.10 -2.96 -5.00
N ASP A 147 -3.90 -3.71 -3.92
CA ASP A 147 -2.67 -3.58 -3.13
C ASP A 147 -1.50 -4.34 -3.80
N THR A 148 -0.29 -4.13 -3.29
CA THR A 148 0.94 -4.70 -3.87
C THR A 148 0.95 -6.23 -4.01
N ALA A 149 0.04 -6.94 -3.33
CA ALA A 149 -0.08 -8.40 -3.40
C ALA A 149 -1.21 -8.87 -4.35
N ALA A 150 -2.00 -7.97 -4.95
CA ALA A 150 -3.13 -8.33 -5.80
C ALA A 150 -2.70 -8.91 -7.16
N LEU A 151 -1.74 -8.26 -7.81
CA LEU A 151 -1.31 -8.56 -9.18
C LEU A 151 0.19 -8.86 -9.24
N PRO A 152 0.63 -9.79 -10.08
CA PRO A 152 -0.10 -10.58 -11.07
C PRO A 152 -0.78 -11.85 -10.55
N LYS A 153 -0.51 -12.30 -9.32
CA LYS A 153 -1.01 -13.57 -8.74
C LYS A 153 -2.53 -13.72 -8.84
N GLY A 154 -3.29 -12.66 -8.59
CA GLY A 154 -4.75 -12.68 -8.68
C GLY A 154 -5.26 -12.98 -10.08
N VAL A 155 -4.54 -12.55 -11.13
CA VAL A 155 -4.86 -12.87 -12.53
C VAL A 155 -4.62 -14.36 -12.79
N VAL A 156 -3.45 -14.87 -12.44
CA VAL A 156 -3.09 -16.29 -12.59
C VAL A 156 -4.06 -17.20 -11.83
N SER A 157 -4.49 -16.78 -10.64
CA SER A 157 -5.43 -17.52 -9.81
C SER A 157 -6.90 -17.39 -10.26
N GLY A 158 -7.18 -16.57 -11.30
CA GLY A 158 -8.53 -16.35 -11.81
C GLY A 158 -9.45 -15.60 -10.85
N MET A 159 -8.90 -14.77 -9.98
CA MET A 159 -9.67 -13.97 -9.01
C MET A 159 -10.22 -12.68 -9.62
N PHE A 160 -9.58 -12.17 -10.67
CA PHE A 160 -9.92 -10.90 -11.29
C PHE A 160 -10.27 -11.07 -12.77
N GLN A 161 -10.96 -10.09 -13.33
CA GLN A 161 -11.31 -10.03 -14.75
C GLN A 161 -10.79 -8.72 -15.35
N PRO A 162 -10.50 -8.71 -16.69
CA PRO A 162 -10.05 -7.50 -17.36
C PRO A 162 -11.02 -6.34 -17.25
N VAL A 163 -10.49 -5.12 -17.27
CA VAL A 163 -11.27 -3.87 -17.17
C VAL A 163 -11.59 -3.25 -18.54
N ASP A 164 -10.94 -3.72 -19.61
CA ASP A 164 -11.01 -3.14 -20.96
C ASP A 164 -12.43 -3.05 -21.56
N ASP A 165 -13.32 -3.96 -21.19
CA ASP A 165 -14.71 -3.95 -21.67
C ASP A 165 -15.57 -2.88 -20.99
N TYR A 166 -15.10 -2.24 -19.93
CA TYR A 166 -15.88 -1.34 -19.07
C TYR A 166 -15.44 0.12 -19.14
N ILE A 167 -14.20 0.38 -19.55
CA ILE A 167 -13.62 1.73 -19.63
C ILE A 167 -13.08 2.02 -21.02
N ASP A 168 -13.07 3.29 -21.41
CA ASP A 168 -12.38 3.77 -22.60
C ASP A 168 -11.05 4.41 -22.20
N LEU A 169 -9.96 3.65 -22.38
CA LEU A 169 -8.59 4.10 -22.06
C LEU A 169 -8.16 5.34 -22.87
N ASN A 170 -8.83 5.65 -23.99
CA ASN A 170 -8.57 6.87 -24.76
C ASN A 170 -9.34 8.09 -24.23
N SER A 171 -10.22 7.91 -23.26
CA SER A 171 -10.92 9.02 -22.63
C SER A 171 -9.94 9.93 -21.88
N PRO A 172 -10.18 11.26 -21.88
CA PRO A 172 -9.35 12.22 -21.12
C PRO A 172 -9.16 11.85 -19.65
N LEU A 173 -10.14 11.17 -19.03
CA LEU A 173 -10.06 10.74 -17.63
C LEU A 173 -8.93 9.75 -17.32
N TRP A 174 -8.43 9.01 -18.32
CA TRP A 174 -7.42 7.96 -18.15
C TRP A 174 -6.05 8.32 -18.75
N GLN A 175 -5.92 9.48 -19.42
CA GLN A 175 -4.70 9.81 -20.16
C GLN A 175 -3.46 9.96 -19.28
N ASP A 176 -3.59 10.57 -18.11
CA ASP A 176 -2.46 10.83 -17.18
C ASP A 176 -2.01 9.57 -16.41
N VAL A 177 -2.79 8.49 -16.42
CA VAL A 177 -2.45 7.20 -15.81
C VAL A 177 -2.28 6.08 -16.83
N SER A 178 -2.40 6.36 -18.12
CA SER A 178 -2.35 5.34 -19.20
C SER A 178 -1.04 4.56 -19.20
N GLU A 179 0.10 5.22 -19.00
CA GLU A 179 1.40 4.55 -18.91
C GLU A 179 1.49 3.67 -17.64
N ALA A 180 0.92 4.11 -16.53
CA ALA A 180 0.88 3.32 -15.31
C ALA A 180 -0.01 2.06 -15.45
N MET A 181 -1.11 2.15 -16.18
CA MET A 181 -1.98 1.00 -16.45
C MET A 181 -1.29 -0.10 -17.25
N GLU A 182 -0.28 0.22 -18.07
CA GLU A 182 0.51 -0.78 -18.81
C GLU A 182 1.34 -1.68 -17.89
N ILE A 183 1.63 -1.28 -16.65
CA ILE A 183 2.37 -2.12 -15.67
C ILE A 183 1.60 -3.41 -15.37
N TYR A 184 0.28 -3.35 -15.35
CA TYR A 184 -0.60 -4.50 -15.14
C TYR A 184 -1.38 -4.90 -16.40
N ASN A 185 -0.75 -4.70 -17.56
CA ASN A 185 -1.19 -5.23 -18.83
C ASN A 185 -0.58 -6.62 -19.05
N PHE A 186 -1.40 -7.66 -18.91
CA PHE A 186 -0.99 -9.03 -19.14
C PHE A 186 -1.72 -9.58 -20.38
N ASN A 187 -0.93 -9.96 -21.42
CA ASN A 187 -1.47 -10.45 -22.69
C ASN A 187 -2.44 -9.49 -23.40
N GLY A 188 -2.16 -8.18 -23.34
CA GLY A 188 -2.98 -7.15 -23.97
C GLY A 188 -4.30 -6.89 -23.25
N LYS A 189 -4.39 -7.21 -21.96
CA LYS A 189 -5.54 -6.94 -21.10
C LYS A 189 -5.10 -6.24 -19.84
N HIS A 190 -5.82 -5.17 -19.47
CA HIS A 190 -5.59 -4.43 -18.24
C HIS A 190 -6.46 -5.01 -17.12
N TYR A 191 -5.91 -5.08 -15.93
CA TYR A 191 -6.60 -5.68 -14.78
C TYR A 191 -6.84 -4.69 -13.64
N GLU A 192 -6.23 -3.52 -13.67
CA GLU A 192 -6.41 -2.50 -12.67
C GLU A 192 -7.10 -1.26 -13.23
N LEU A 193 -8.03 -0.71 -12.47
CA LEU A 193 -8.58 0.63 -12.62
C LEU A 193 -7.70 1.58 -11.82
N VAL A 194 -6.63 2.10 -12.42
CA VAL A 194 -5.69 3.01 -11.75
C VAL A 194 -6.36 4.36 -11.54
N ASN A 195 -6.65 4.70 -10.30
CA ASN A 195 -7.28 5.98 -9.93
C ASN A 195 -6.26 7.12 -9.81
N SER A 196 -5.08 6.81 -9.30
CA SER A 196 -3.95 7.75 -9.19
C SER A 196 -2.63 7.00 -9.06
N VAL A 197 -1.54 7.71 -9.27
CA VAL A 197 -0.18 7.26 -8.95
C VAL A 197 0.33 8.14 -7.83
N THR A 198 0.69 7.54 -6.71
CA THR A 198 1.14 8.25 -5.51
C THR A 198 2.46 7.69 -5.00
N ALA A 199 3.16 8.46 -4.18
CA ALA A 199 4.34 7.95 -3.49
C ALA A 199 3.92 6.89 -2.47
N GLU A 200 4.50 5.68 -2.57
CA GLU A 200 4.25 4.62 -1.61
C GLU A 200 4.74 5.01 -0.22
N ASN A 201 5.88 5.68 -0.16
CA ASN A 201 6.53 6.13 1.07
C ASN A 201 6.98 7.58 0.95
N ILE A 202 6.98 8.25 2.09
CA ILE A 202 7.51 9.59 2.29
C ILE A 202 8.46 9.60 3.50
N VAL A 203 9.35 10.59 3.55
CA VAL A 203 10.13 10.87 4.76
C VAL A 203 9.34 11.83 5.64
N ILE A 204 9.08 11.42 6.88
CA ILE A 204 8.51 12.27 7.91
C ILE A 204 9.62 12.75 8.82
N TYR A 205 9.57 14.02 9.23
CA TYR A 205 10.50 14.60 10.20
C TYR A 205 9.82 15.66 11.07
N ASN A 206 10.42 15.95 12.22
CA ASN A 206 9.95 16.98 13.12
C ASN A 206 10.75 18.28 12.88
N LYS A 207 10.10 19.30 12.31
CA LYS A 207 10.72 20.63 12.02
C LYS A 207 11.35 21.26 13.27
N GLN A 208 10.77 21.03 14.44
CA GLN A 208 11.36 21.53 15.70
C GLN A 208 12.69 20.83 15.97
N THR A 209 12.78 19.50 15.82
CA THR A 209 14.02 18.74 15.99
C THR A 209 15.10 19.23 15.01
N ILE A 210 14.75 19.39 13.72
CA ILE A 210 15.66 19.94 12.70
C ILE A 210 16.25 21.28 13.15
N SER A 211 15.38 22.21 13.59
CA SER A 211 15.77 23.54 14.04
C SER A 211 16.65 23.52 15.31
N GLU A 212 16.28 22.71 16.32
CA GLU A 212 17.01 22.61 17.59
C GLU A 212 18.40 21.97 17.42
N GLN A 213 18.54 21.06 16.46
CA GLN A 213 19.82 20.42 16.12
C GLN A 213 20.66 21.26 15.13
N GLY A 214 20.11 22.34 14.59
CA GLY A 214 20.79 23.20 13.61
C GLY A 214 21.07 22.50 12.29
N LEU A 215 20.20 21.57 11.89
CA LEU A 215 20.24 20.87 10.63
C LEU A 215 19.53 21.67 9.54
N ASP A 216 19.87 21.39 8.28
CA ASP A 216 19.16 21.93 7.12
C ASP A 216 17.78 21.25 7.00
N ASP A 217 16.76 21.98 6.55
CA ASP A 217 15.42 21.41 6.36
C ASP A 217 15.38 20.50 5.12
N PRO A 218 14.92 19.24 5.22
CA PRO A 218 14.88 18.30 4.10
C PRO A 218 14.07 18.78 2.90
N TRP A 219 12.96 19.49 3.13
CA TRP A 219 12.15 20.04 2.06
C TRP A 219 12.87 21.20 1.35
N GLU A 220 13.55 22.05 2.08
CA GLU A 220 14.38 23.12 1.48
C GLU A 220 15.55 22.55 0.68
N LEU A 221 16.19 21.48 1.17
CA LEU A 221 17.23 20.76 0.42
C LEU A 221 16.68 20.15 -0.88
N TYR A 222 15.47 19.55 -0.82
CA TYR A 222 14.82 19.03 -2.02
C TYR A 222 14.56 20.14 -3.04
N GLN A 223 14.01 21.26 -2.63
CA GLN A 223 13.75 22.43 -3.48
C GLN A 223 15.05 23.02 -4.10
N ALA A 224 16.17 22.91 -3.40
CA ALA A 224 17.49 23.31 -3.87
C ALA A 224 18.14 22.27 -4.82
N GLY A 225 17.57 21.06 -4.94
CA GLY A 225 18.17 19.95 -5.68
C GLY A 225 19.36 19.30 -4.95
N GLU A 226 19.42 19.47 -3.63
CA GLU A 226 20.51 18.99 -2.76
C GLU A 226 20.05 17.84 -1.84
N TRP A 227 18.76 17.42 -1.91
CA TRP A 227 18.23 16.29 -1.17
C TRP A 227 18.50 14.99 -1.90
N ASN A 228 19.51 14.26 -1.44
CA ASN A 228 19.98 12.99 -1.99
C ASN A 228 20.54 12.07 -0.90
N TRP A 229 21.02 10.89 -1.25
CA TRP A 229 21.59 9.94 -0.28
C TRP A 229 22.72 10.52 0.55
N ASP A 230 23.59 11.34 -0.05
CA ASP A 230 24.75 11.92 0.63
C ASP A 230 24.32 12.96 1.68
N SER A 231 23.37 13.85 1.34
CA SER A 231 22.83 14.83 2.29
C SER A 231 22.00 14.14 3.39
N PHE A 232 21.23 13.13 3.05
CA PHE A 232 20.48 12.31 4.00
C PHE A 232 21.41 11.62 5.01
N GLU A 233 22.41 10.90 4.53
CA GLU A 233 23.39 10.22 5.38
C GLU A 233 24.17 11.20 6.26
N LYS A 234 24.59 12.34 5.71
CA LYS A 234 25.27 13.39 6.46
C LYS A 234 24.41 13.93 7.60
N MET A 235 23.11 14.13 7.38
CA MET A 235 22.19 14.58 8.42
C MET A 235 22.04 13.53 9.52
N LEU A 236 21.94 12.24 9.16
CA LEU A 236 21.95 11.13 10.12
C LEU A 236 23.24 11.13 10.96
N GLU A 237 24.43 11.28 10.31
CA GLU A 237 25.74 11.32 11.00
C GLU A 237 25.86 12.51 11.97
N GLN A 238 25.19 13.63 11.66
CA GLN A 238 25.19 14.83 12.52
C GLN A 238 24.25 14.70 13.71
N PHE A 239 23.16 13.93 13.56
CA PHE A 239 22.10 13.82 14.55
C PHE A 239 22.34 12.67 15.56
N VAL A 240 22.81 11.51 15.09
CA VAL A 240 22.91 10.30 15.92
C VAL A 240 23.92 10.49 17.03
N ASP A 241 23.46 10.40 18.26
CA ASP A 241 24.26 10.37 19.48
C ASP A 241 23.73 9.26 20.40
N PRO A 242 24.42 8.11 20.46
CA PRO A 242 24.02 6.99 21.33
C PRO A 242 23.97 7.34 22.82
N ASP A 243 24.78 8.32 23.26
CA ASP A 243 24.82 8.75 24.66
C ASP A 243 23.59 9.62 25.02
N ALA A 244 22.90 10.17 23.99
CA ALA A 244 21.68 10.97 24.10
C ALA A 244 20.40 10.20 23.73
N ASP A 245 20.47 8.86 23.52
CA ASP A 245 19.37 8.03 23.02
C ASP A 245 18.80 8.54 21.67
N GLN A 246 19.65 9.10 20.82
CA GLN A 246 19.25 9.60 19.49
C GLN A 246 19.48 8.52 18.43
N VAL A 247 18.42 8.22 17.65
CA VAL A 247 18.43 7.28 16.52
C VAL A 247 18.21 8.03 15.22
N GLY A 248 18.85 7.59 14.14
CA GLY A 248 18.83 8.31 12.89
C GLY A 248 17.58 8.03 12.05
N LEU A 249 17.35 6.77 11.76
CA LEU A 249 16.31 6.31 10.83
C LEU A 249 15.56 5.12 11.40
N ASP A 250 14.24 5.20 11.34
CA ASP A 250 13.31 4.08 11.47
C ASP A 250 12.21 4.19 10.40
N GLY A 251 11.26 3.30 10.37
CA GLY A 251 10.15 3.38 9.45
C GLY A 251 9.51 2.05 9.12
N TYR A 252 8.44 2.16 8.38
CA TYR A 252 7.66 1.03 7.90
C TYR A 252 7.93 0.84 6.40
N TRP A 253 8.58 -0.27 6.02
CA TRP A 253 9.09 -0.56 4.67
C TRP A 253 10.15 0.44 4.16
N ASN A 254 10.94 1.02 5.08
CA ASN A 254 11.98 1.97 4.76
C ASN A 254 13.07 1.39 3.85
N GLU A 255 13.41 0.10 4.01
CA GLU A 255 14.40 -0.59 3.18
C GLU A 255 13.94 -0.68 1.71
N LYS A 256 12.66 -1.02 1.49
CA LYS A 256 12.06 -1.06 0.15
C LYS A 256 12.05 0.34 -0.47
N ALA A 257 11.61 1.35 0.29
CA ALA A 257 11.56 2.73 -0.18
C ALA A 257 12.94 3.25 -0.61
N LEU A 258 13.97 2.99 0.19
CA LEU A 258 15.35 3.38 -0.10
C LEU A 258 15.94 2.62 -1.29
N LEU A 259 15.64 1.32 -1.44
CA LEU A 259 16.04 0.58 -2.63
C LEU A 259 15.42 1.18 -3.89
N LEU A 260 14.09 1.37 -3.89
CA LEU A 260 13.37 1.83 -5.07
C LEU A 260 13.71 3.26 -5.45
N SER A 261 14.20 4.07 -4.50
CA SER A 261 14.73 5.40 -4.79
C SER A 261 15.96 5.40 -5.70
N ALA A 262 16.60 4.24 -5.90
CA ALA A 262 17.67 4.05 -6.88
C ALA A 262 17.17 3.86 -8.32
N GLY A 263 15.87 3.68 -8.54
CA GLY A 263 15.24 3.60 -9.86
C GLY A 263 15.09 2.19 -10.42
N VAL A 264 15.43 1.14 -9.67
CA VAL A 264 15.34 -0.25 -10.15
C VAL A 264 14.59 -1.10 -9.12
N PRO A 265 13.43 -1.70 -9.49
CA PRO A 265 12.70 -2.62 -8.63
C PRO A 265 13.33 -4.01 -8.62
N SER A 266 13.03 -4.82 -7.61
CA SER A 266 13.51 -6.20 -7.55
C SER A 266 12.85 -7.11 -8.57
N VAL A 267 11.58 -6.86 -8.88
CA VAL A 267 10.80 -7.52 -9.93
C VAL A 267 9.95 -6.49 -10.67
N GLU A 268 9.99 -6.54 -11.98
CA GLU A 268 9.18 -5.67 -12.86
C GLU A 268 8.51 -6.42 -14.00
N ALA A 269 7.58 -5.77 -14.69
CA ALA A 269 7.03 -6.24 -15.95
C ALA A 269 7.67 -5.49 -17.12
N VAL A 270 8.27 -6.21 -18.06
CA VAL A 270 8.88 -5.66 -19.29
C VAL A 270 8.24 -6.34 -20.50
N ASP A 271 7.61 -5.58 -21.37
CA ASP A 271 6.92 -6.09 -22.56
C ASP A 271 5.92 -7.22 -22.24
N GLY A 272 5.24 -7.14 -21.08
CA GLY A 272 4.26 -8.12 -20.61
C GLY A 272 4.86 -9.36 -19.93
N HIS A 273 6.17 -9.42 -19.73
CA HIS A 273 6.89 -10.49 -19.04
C HIS A 273 7.46 -10.04 -17.71
N LEU A 274 7.43 -10.92 -16.71
CA LEU A 274 8.05 -10.66 -15.42
C LEU A 274 9.56 -10.91 -15.49
N VAL A 275 10.34 -9.95 -15.02
CA VAL A 275 11.81 -10.01 -14.93
C VAL A 275 12.29 -9.69 -13.52
N THR A 276 13.40 -10.32 -13.11
CA THR A 276 14.07 -10.03 -11.85
C THR A 276 15.32 -9.18 -12.07
N ASN A 277 15.58 -8.26 -11.15
CA ASN A 277 16.71 -7.35 -11.21
C ASN A 277 17.72 -7.54 -10.06
N LEU A 278 17.64 -8.65 -9.31
CA LEU A 278 18.50 -8.88 -8.14
C LEU A 278 20.00 -8.89 -8.46
N ASN A 279 20.36 -9.07 -9.72
CA ASN A 279 21.73 -9.01 -10.23
C ASN A 279 22.11 -7.63 -10.81
N ASP A 280 21.20 -6.64 -10.78
CA ASP A 280 21.50 -5.30 -11.30
C ASP A 280 22.52 -4.57 -10.39
N PRO A 281 23.55 -3.91 -10.97
CA PRO A 281 24.53 -3.14 -10.20
C PRO A 281 23.92 -2.00 -9.39
N THR A 282 22.78 -1.46 -9.79
CA THR A 282 22.06 -0.41 -9.07
C THR A 282 21.50 -0.94 -7.76
N ILE A 283 20.91 -2.14 -7.78
CA ILE A 283 20.45 -2.83 -6.56
C ILE A 283 21.64 -3.12 -5.64
N GLU A 284 22.74 -3.63 -6.18
CA GLU A 284 23.95 -3.86 -5.38
C GLU A 284 24.47 -2.56 -4.72
N LYS A 285 24.47 -1.45 -5.47
CA LYS A 285 24.86 -0.13 -4.92
C LYS A 285 23.94 0.32 -3.79
N ALA A 286 22.63 0.19 -3.96
CA ALA A 286 21.63 0.59 -2.97
C ALA A 286 21.74 -0.27 -1.70
N MET A 287 21.82 -1.58 -1.86
CA MET A 287 21.95 -2.52 -0.74
C MET A 287 23.24 -2.33 0.04
N ASN A 288 24.36 -2.06 -0.65
CA ASN A 288 25.65 -1.78 0.00
C ASN A 288 25.63 -0.43 0.73
N TRP A 289 24.93 0.59 0.22
CA TRP A 289 24.73 1.86 0.91
C TRP A 289 23.91 1.67 2.18
N MET A 290 22.77 0.98 2.13
CA MET A 290 21.94 0.67 3.29
C MET A 290 22.73 -0.14 4.36
N TYR A 291 23.50 -1.13 3.93
CA TYR A 291 24.42 -1.86 4.81
C TYR A 291 25.46 -0.92 5.47
N GLY A 292 25.93 0.09 4.72
CA GLY A 292 26.80 1.14 5.24
C GLY A 292 26.14 1.98 6.34
N LEU A 293 24.88 2.38 6.17
CA LEU A 293 24.10 3.09 7.19
C LEU A 293 23.99 2.28 8.49
N TYR A 294 23.69 0.98 8.37
CA TYR A 294 23.64 0.08 9.52
C TYR A 294 24.99 -0.01 10.24
N ASN A 295 26.08 -0.23 9.51
CA ASN A 295 27.40 -0.36 10.10
C ASN A 295 27.91 0.90 10.79
N LYS A 296 27.41 2.07 10.39
CA LYS A 296 27.67 3.36 11.03
C LYS A 296 26.77 3.61 12.25
N GLY A 297 25.80 2.72 12.53
CA GLY A 297 24.83 2.90 13.60
C GLY A 297 23.81 4.00 13.35
N LEU A 298 23.52 4.31 12.07
CA LEU A 298 22.61 5.40 11.66
C LEU A 298 21.15 4.94 11.54
N VAL A 299 20.90 3.63 11.61
CA VAL A 299 19.59 3.02 11.59
C VAL A 299 19.24 2.50 12.97
N MET A 300 17.98 2.59 13.37
CA MET A 300 17.52 2.06 14.66
C MET A 300 17.78 0.55 14.75
N ASP A 301 18.41 0.11 15.82
CA ASP A 301 18.50 -1.31 16.14
C ASP A 301 17.20 -1.77 16.80
N MET A 302 16.29 -2.27 15.99
CA MET A 302 14.97 -2.76 16.44
C MET A 302 15.06 -3.89 17.47
N SER A 303 16.18 -4.61 17.53
CA SER A 303 16.39 -5.68 18.53
C SER A 303 16.39 -5.15 19.98
N LEU A 304 16.66 -3.86 20.17
CA LEU A 304 16.57 -3.18 21.46
C LEU A 304 15.14 -2.84 21.88
N TYR A 305 14.17 -2.94 20.96
CA TYR A 305 12.78 -2.52 21.12
C TYR A 305 11.78 -3.64 20.79
N ASP A 306 12.12 -4.88 21.11
CA ASP A 306 11.28 -6.07 20.85
C ASP A 306 10.85 -6.21 19.37
N TRP A 307 11.71 -5.78 18.44
CA TRP A 307 11.49 -5.78 16.99
C TRP A 307 10.28 -4.93 16.54
N SER A 308 10.02 -3.86 17.28
CA SER A 308 8.93 -2.93 16.99
C SER A 308 9.49 -1.55 16.65
N GLU A 309 8.88 -0.90 15.67
CA GLU A 309 9.12 0.51 15.33
C GLU A 309 8.77 1.42 16.51
N GLN A 310 9.43 2.57 16.60
CA GLN A 310 9.25 3.52 17.71
C GLN A 310 8.82 4.92 17.23
N PRO A 311 7.68 5.05 16.50
CA PRO A 311 7.30 6.32 15.86
C PRO A 311 7.14 7.49 16.84
N GLN A 312 6.88 7.23 18.14
CA GLN A 312 6.79 8.27 19.15
C GLN A 312 8.12 9.00 19.40
N PHE A 313 9.27 8.40 19.03
CA PHE A 313 10.58 9.04 19.17
C PHE A 313 10.69 10.29 18.30
N MET A 314 9.93 10.37 17.20
CA MET A 314 9.84 11.57 16.37
C MET A 314 9.37 12.80 17.15
N GLY A 315 8.26 12.66 17.89
CA GLY A 315 7.72 13.74 18.73
C GLY A 315 8.56 14.04 19.97
N GLU A 316 9.36 13.06 20.44
CA GLU A 316 10.29 13.21 21.54
C GLU A 316 11.62 13.87 21.16
N GLY A 317 11.86 14.10 19.84
CA GLY A 317 13.11 14.63 19.32
C GLY A 317 14.29 13.65 19.39
N LYS A 318 13.99 12.35 19.49
CA LYS A 318 14.97 11.27 19.61
C LYS A 318 15.25 10.56 18.29
N GLU A 319 14.44 10.81 17.28
CA GLU A 319 14.56 10.24 15.96
C GLU A 319 14.54 11.34 14.91
N LEU A 320 15.41 11.21 13.88
CA LEU A 320 15.54 12.23 12.85
C LEU A 320 14.56 12.02 11.71
N PHE A 321 14.55 10.82 11.13
CA PHE A 321 13.73 10.47 9.99
C PHE A 321 12.93 9.20 10.22
N TYR A 322 11.66 9.24 9.81
CA TYR A 322 10.78 8.08 9.78
C TYR A 322 10.18 7.94 8.38
N ILE A 323 10.45 6.81 7.72
CA ILE A 323 9.93 6.54 6.37
C ILE A 323 8.67 5.69 6.46
N ILE A 324 7.55 6.21 5.95
CA ILE A 324 6.24 5.55 5.99
C ILE A 324 5.35 6.11 4.88
N GLY A 325 4.23 5.46 4.58
CA GLY A 325 3.22 5.98 3.66
C GLY A 325 2.53 7.25 4.17
N ALA A 326 2.18 8.16 3.28
CA ALA A 326 1.48 9.41 3.63
C ALA A 326 0.17 9.18 4.40
N TRP A 327 -0.47 8.03 4.21
CA TRP A 327 -1.68 7.61 4.93
C TRP A 327 -1.51 7.63 6.46
N ALA A 328 -0.29 7.44 6.97
CA ALA A 328 -0.01 7.44 8.39
C ALA A 328 -0.19 8.80 9.06
N VAL A 329 -0.10 9.91 8.30
CA VAL A 329 -0.25 11.28 8.80
C VAL A 329 -1.50 11.99 8.28
N GLN A 330 -2.30 11.32 7.45
CA GLN A 330 -3.53 11.85 6.86
C GLN A 330 -4.76 11.73 7.79
N SER A 331 -4.68 11.04 8.90
CA SER A 331 -5.81 10.86 9.79
C SER A 331 -5.47 11.30 11.21
N ASN A 332 -5.70 12.56 11.53
CA ASN A 332 -5.48 13.17 12.85
C ASN A 332 -3.99 13.17 13.31
N PRO A 333 -3.48 14.27 13.90
CA PRO A 333 -2.05 14.46 14.26
C PRO A 333 -1.43 13.37 15.16
N ASP A 334 -2.25 12.56 15.85
CA ASP A 334 -1.80 11.41 16.64
C ASP A 334 -1.71 10.09 15.85
N THR A 335 -1.97 10.14 14.54
CA THR A 335 -1.95 8.94 13.71
C THR A 335 -0.56 8.36 13.67
N TRP A 336 -0.53 7.03 13.68
CA TRP A 336 0.70 6.28 13.76
C TRP A 336 1.60 6.65 14.95
N ASN A 337 1.05 7.34 15.97
CA ASN A 337 1.72 7.61 17.23
C ASN A 337 3.04 8.41 17.15
N THR A 338 3.24 9.17 16.08
CA THR A 338 4.48 9.98 15.90
C THR A 338 4.63 11.08 16.92
N LYS A 339 3.53 11.51 17.54
CA LYS A 339 3.49 12.62 18.53
C LYS A 339 4.03 13.95 18.00
N ILE A 340 4.13 14.12 16.69
CA ILE A 340 4.52 15.40 16.08
C ILE A 340 3.28 16.29 16.00
N PRO A 341 3.27 17.49 16.61
CA PRO A 341 2.22 18.47 16.32
C PRO A 341 2.18 18.83 14.85
N VAL A 342 0.98 19.03 14.29
CA VAL A 342 0.82 19.26 12.84
C VAL A 342 1.63 20.48 12.33
N GLU A 343 1.77 21.50 13.16
CA GLU A 343 2.60 22.70 12.85
C GLU A 343 4.10 22.41 12.75
N ASN A 344 4.55 21.30 13.34
CA ASN A 344 5.94 20.83 13.31
C ASN A 344 6.16 19.64 12.38
N LEU A 345 5.09 19.14 11.75
CA LEU A 345 5.20 18.04 10.81
C LEU A 345 5.92 18.51 9.53
N GLY A 346 7.01 17.85 9.19
CA GLY A 346 7.72 18.00 7.94
C GLY A 346 7.57 16.75 7.07
N LEU A 347 7.46 16.95 5.76
CA LEU A 347 7.40 15.88 4.76
C LEU A 347 8.47 16.16 3.69
N ALA A 348 9.10 15.09 3.23
CA ALA A 348 10.01 15.14 2.09
C ALA A 348 9.89 13.86 1.24
N PRO A 349 10.25 13.88 -0.05
CA PRO A 349 10.36 12.67 -0.84
C PRO A 349 11.48 11.77 -0.29
N VAL A 350 11.41 10.46 -0.57
CA VAL A 350 12.52 9.55 -0.26
C VAL A 350 13.74 9.99 -1.08
N PRO A 351 14.93 10.17 -0.46
CA PRO A 351 16.10 10.69 -1.18
C PRO A 351 16.62 9.65 -2.18
N SER A 352 17.05 10.13 -3.36
CA SER A 352 17.64 9.30 -4.42
C SER A 352 19.17 9.46 -4.46
N PRO A 353 19.91 8.59 -5.17
CA PRO A 353 21.35 8.74 -5.33
C PRO A 353 21.73 10.09 -5.94
N GLU A 354 22.88 10.65 -5.56
CA GLU A 354 23.38 11.90 -6.17
C GLU A 354 23.50 11.77 -7.69
N GLY A 355 22.94 12.74 -8.41
CA GLY A 355 22.99 12.84 -9.87
C GLY A 355 22.07 11.89 -10.63
N SER A 356 21.22 11.12 -9.94
CA SER A 356 20.12 10.35 -10.55
C SER A 356 18.85 11.20 -10.68
N ASP A 357 17.90 10.75 -11.48
CA ASP A 357 16.53 11.22 -11.38
C ASP A 357 15.98 10.91 -9.97
N PRO A 358 15.06 11.72 -9.44
CA PRO A 358 14.51 11.54 -8.09
C PRO A 358 13.41 10.48 -8.06
N TYR A 359 13.79 9.25 -8.33
CA TYR A 359 12.89 8.10 -8.33
C TYR A 359 12.17 7.90 -7.01
N GLN A 360 10.91 7.49 -7.06
CA GLN A 360 10.08 7.20 -5.90
C GLN A 360 9.46 5.81 -6.00
N ALA A 361 9.46 5.08 -4.90
CA ALA A 361 8.54 3.96 -4.76
C ALA A 361 7.11 4.46 -5.02
N ALA A 362 6.43 3.89 -6.01
CA ALA A 362 5.12 4.33 -6.42
C ALA A 362 4.06 3.25 -6.17
N THR A 363 2.92 3.68 -5.63
CA THR A 363 1.70 2.88 -5.58
C THR A 363 0.80 3.30 -6.73
N LEU A 364 0.29 2.33 -7.46
CA LEU A 364 -0.84 2.52 -8.34
C LEU A 364 -2.09 2.37 -7.48
N ASP A 365 -2.66 3.51 -7.03
CA ASP A 365 -3.89 3.47 -6.24
C ASP A 365 -5.05 3.12 -7.14
N GLY A 366 -5.62 1.95 -6.97
CA GLY A 366 -6.67 1.48 -7.86
C GLY A 366 -7.47 0.32 -7.32
N TRP A 367 -8.34 -0.18 -8.18
CA TRP A 367 -9.19 -1.31 -7.88
C TRP A 367 -9.12 -2.36 -8.96
N VAL A 368 -9.31 -3.60 -8.56
CA VAL A 368 -9.48 -4.74 -9.46
C VAL A 368 -10.95 -5.17 -9.45
N ILE A 369 -11.48 -5.52 -10.62
CA ILE A 369 -12.83 -6.08 -10.74
C ILE A 369 -12.74 -7.59 -10.47
N CYS A 370 -13.52 -8.05 -9.49
CA CYS A 370 -13.54 -9.45 -9.11
C CYS A 370 -14.12 -10.33 -10.22
N LYS A 371 -13.62 -11.54 -10.37
CA LYS A 371 -14.19 -12.50 -11.31
C LYS A 371 -15.61 -12.87 -10.91
N GLY A 372 -16.56 -12.70 -11.83
CA GLY A 372 -17.99 -12.94 -11.56
C GLY A 372 -18.66 -11.81 -10.78
N ALA A 373 -18.10 -10.61 -10.80
CA ALA A 373 -18.72 -9.39 -10.27
C ALA A 373 -20.18 -9.27 -10.73
N ALA A 374 -21.05 -8.88 -9.80
CA ALA A 374 -22.48 -8.69 -10.10
C ALA A 374 -22.76 -7.36 -10.82
N ASN A 375 -21.86 -6.37 -10.62
CA ASN A 375 -22.01 -5.02 -11.17
C ASN A 375 -20.65 -4.42 -11.61
N PRO A 376 -19.96 -5.01 -12.59
CA PRO A 376 -18.67 -4.50 -13.04
C PRO A 376 -18.77 -3.11 -13.70
N GLU A 377 -19.90 -2.80 -14.38
CA GLU A 377 -20.15 -1.47 -14.95
C GLU A 377 -20.25 -0.41 -13.84
N GLY A 378 -20.94 -0.71 -12.73
CA GLY A 378 -21.01 0.20 -11.59
C GLY A 378 -19.63 0.47 -10.98
N VAL A 379 -18.74 -0.52 -10.93
CA VAL A 379 -17.35 -0.34 -10.48
C VAL A 379 -16.60 0.60 -11.42
N ALA A 380 -16.72 0.40 -12.73
CA ALA A 380 -16.06 1.26 -13.72
C ALA A 380 -16.55 2.72 -13.62
N LEU A 381 -17.85 2.94 -13.47
CA LEU A 381 -18.42 4.28 -13.27
C LEU A 381 -17.94 4.92 -11.96
N PHE A 382 -17.81 4.14 -10.88
CA PHE A 382 -17.22 4.63 -9.63
C PHE A 382 -15.74 4.99 -9.80
N ALA A 383 -14.98 4.20 -10.58
CA ALA A 383 -13.60 4.54 -10.91
C ALA A 383 -13.50 5.84 -11.74
N GLU A 384 -14.40 6.06 -12.71
CA GLU A 384 -14.49 7.33 -13.44
C GLU A 384 -14.80 8.52 -12.51
N CYS A 385 -15.69 8.34 -11.53
CA CYS A 385 -15.94 9.36 -10.50
C CYS A 385 -14.66 9.65 -9.68
N THR A 386 -13.88 8.61 -9.38
CA THR A 386 -12.61 8.78 -8.66
C THR A 386 -11.57 9.46 -9.53
N ARG A 387 -11.49 9.11 -10.82
CA ARG A 387 -10.62 9.83 -11.75
C ARG A 387 -10.99 11.30 -11.85
N LEU A 388 -12.29 11.61 -11.97
CA LEU A 388 -12.76 13.00 -11.99
C LEU A 388 -12.41 13.75 -10.71
N ALA A 389 -12.53 13.11 -9.55
CA ALA A 389 -12.14 13.68 -8.26
C ALA A 389 -10.63 14.02 -8.20
N ASN A 390 -9.80 13.30 -8.96
CA ASN A 390 -8.34 13.48 -9.00
C ASN A 390 -7.84 14.34 -10.17
N THR A 391 -8.69 14.69 -11.14
CA THR A 391 -8.30 15.41 -12.37
C THR A 391 -8.99 16.75 -12.57
N SER A 392 -10.18 16.94 -12.01
CA SER A 392 -10.91 18.22 -12.09
C SER A 392 -10.42 19.21 -11.05
N ASP A 393 -10.05 20.41 -11.46
CA ASP A 393 -9.59 21.49 -10.55
C ASP A 393 -10.62 21.78 -9.44
N ASP A 394 -11.91 21.82 -9.79
CA ASP A 394 -12.99 22.09 -8.82
C ASP A 394 -13.13 20.93 -7.82
N ALA A 395 -13.06 19.67 -8.28
CA ALA A 395 -13.15 18.51 -7.43
C ALA A 395 -11.91 18.39 -6.50
N ILE A 396 -10.72 18.69 -7.02
CA ILE A 396 -9.46 18.74 -6.25
C ILE A 396 -9.55 19.82 -5.17
N ALA A 397 -10.08 21.00 -5.48
CA ALA A 397 -10.21 22.08 -4.50
C ALA A 397 -11.16 21.70 -3.33
N ILE A 398 -12.23 20.95 -3.62
CA ILE A 398 -13.13 20.41 -2.60
C ILE A 398 -12.41 19.33 -1.77
N GLY A 399 -11.62 18.47 -2.40
CA GLY A 399 -10.77 17.48 -1.72
C GLY A 399 -9.75 18.12 -0.78
N ASP A 400 -9.07 19.19 -1.21
CA ASP A 400 -8.14 19.97 -0.38
C ASP A 400 -8.81 20.60 0.84
N LYS A 401 -10.02 21.14 0.66
CA LYS A 401 -10.81 21.68 1.77
C LYS A 401 -11.11 20.59 2.80
N LYS A 402 -11.46 19.40 2.35
CA LYS A 402 -11.66 18.26 3.24
C LYS A 402 -10.37 17.84 3.97
N ALA A 403 -9.22 17.80 3.29
CA ALA A 403 -7.95 17.48 3.91
C ALA A 403 -7.59 18.46 5.05
N LYS A 404 -7.92 19.75 4.89
CA LYS A 404 -7.78 20.74 5.96
C LYS A 404 -8.72 20.49 7.14
N GLU A 405 -9.95 20.11 6.87
CA GLU A 405 -10.97 19.89 7.90
C GLU A 405 -10.75 18.55 8.64
N ASP A 406 -10.53 17.48 7.90
CA ASP A 406 -10.48 16.11 8.43
C ASP A 406 -9.09 15.78 9.04
N PHE A 407 -7.99 16.22 8.38
CA PHE A 407 -6.62 15.90 8.78
C PHE A 407 -5.90 17.05 9.49
N GLN A 408 -6.53 18.24 9.53
CA GLN A 408 -5.95 19.46 10.06
C GLN A 408 -4.65 19.90 9.34
N TRP A 409 -4.49 19.47 8.08
CA TRP A 409 -3.33 19.81 7.28
C TRP A 409 -3.31 21.29 6.91
N THR A 410 -2.12 21.86 6.92
CA THR A 410 -1.87 23.22 6.43
C THR A 410 -1.84 23.26 4.90
N ASP A 411 -1.99 24.45 4.29
CA ASP A 411 -1.79 24.65 2.86
C ASP A 411 -0.41 24.18 2.41
N GLU A 412 0.60 24.37 3.25
CA GLU A 412 1.98 23.94 3.01
C GLU A 412 2.07 22.41 2.91
N LEU A 413 1.52 21.66 3.87
CA LEU A 413 1.54 20.21 3.86
C LEU A 413 0.80 19.62 2.66
N ILE A 414 -0.34 20.21 2.28
CA ILE A 414 -1.10 19.81 1.09
C ILE A 414 -0.26 20.02 -0.17
N ALA A 415 0.42 21.19 -0.30
CA ALA A 415 1.26 21.50 -1.45
C ALA A 415 2.47 20.56 -1.53
N ILE A 416 3.14 20.29 -0.41
CA ILE A 416 4.27 19.37 -0.33
C ILE A 416 3.84 17.96 -0.75
N ASN A 417 2.75 17.43 -0.19
CA ASN A 417 2.25 16.10 -0.52
C ASN A 417 1.87 15.97 -2.00
N LYS A 418 1.28 16.99 -2.58
CA LYS A 418 0.98 17.03 -4.03
C LYS A 418 2.26 16.99 -4.87
N GLU A 419 3.30 17.75 -4.49
CA GLU A 419 4.56 17.75 -5.22
C GLU A 419 5.30 16.41 -5.10
N ILE A 420 5.26 15.75 -3.94
CA ILE A 420 5.80 14.39 -3.76
C ILE A 420 5.06 13.37 -4.65
N ASN A 421 3.73 13.45 -4.71
CA ASN A 421 2.94 12.57 -5.58
C ASN A 421 3.18 12.85 -7.07
N GLU A 422 3.38 14.12 -7.45
CA GLU A 422 3.77 14.49 -8.83
C GLU A 422 5.14 13.91 -9.19
N LEU A 423 6.06 13.92 -8.23
CA LEU A 423 7.38 13.33 -8.40
C LEU A 423 7.27 11.80 -8.61
N ALA A 424 6.46 11.11 -7.78
CA ALA A 424 6.19 9.67 -7.93
C ALA A 424 5.54 9.34 -9.27
N ARG A 425 4.66 10.21 -9.79
CA ARG A 425 4.03 10.04 -11.10
C ARG A 425 5.02 10.23 -12.25
N LYS A 426 5.99 11.12 -12.08
CA LYS A 426 7.00 11.42 -13.10
C LYS A 426 8.15 10.40 -13.12
N TYR A 427 8.51 9.86 -11.98
CA TYR A 427 9.62 8.94 -11.80
C TYR A 427 9.19 7.71 -10.96
N PRO A 428 8.14 6.98 -11.41
CA PRO A 428 7.61 5.87 -10.64
C PRO A 428 8.54 4.66 -10.68
N VAL A 429 8.68 4.00 -9.54
CA VAL A 429 9.26 2.65 -9.46
C VAL A 429 8.29 1.75 -8.73
N VAL A 430 7.73 0.78 -9.47
CA VAL A 430 6.76 -0.19 -8.95
C VAL A 430 7.43 -1.55 -8.86
N ASP A 431 7.49 -2.10 -7.66
CA ASP A 431 8.06 -3.43 -7.44
C ASP A 431 6.94 -4.47 -7.36
N LEU A 432 6.99 -5.46 -8.25
CA LEU A 432 5.97 -6.50 -8.37
C LEU A 432 6.25 -7.73 -7.49
N ALA A 433 7.35 -7.80 -6.76
CA ALA A 433 7.77 -8.98 -6.02
C ALA A 433 6.68 -9.53 -5.07
N THR A 434 6.02 -8.66 -4.32
CA THR A 434 4.92 -9.03 -3.40
C THR A 434 3.73 -9.62 -4.16
N GLY A 435 3.44 -9.06 -5.34
CA GLY A 435 2.33 -9.49 -6.19
C GLY A 435 2.57 -10.80 -6.94
N VAL A 436 3.83 -11.19 -7.13
CA VAL A 436 4.17 -12.46 -7.78
C VAL A 436 3.80 -13.64 -6.89
N SER A 437 4.33 -13.68 -5.67
CA SER A 437 3.97 -14.71 -4.69
C SER A 437 4.48 -14.37 -3.29
N THR A 438 3.89 -15.00 -2.27
CA THR A 438 4.37 -14.90 -0.89
C THR A 438 5.82 -15.39 -0.74
N ASP A 439 6.22 -16.39 -1.52
CA ASP A 439 7.58 -16.94 -1.47
C ASP A 439 8.59 -15.95 -2.06
N VAL A 440 8.27 -15.28 -3.18
CA VAL A 440 9.08 -14.19 -3.73
C VAL A 440 9.16 -13.03 -2.75
N ALA A 441 8.03 -12.58 -2.21
CA ALA A 441 8.01 -11.52 -1.22
C ALA A 441 8.90 -11.82 0.00
N SER A 442 8.83 -13.05 0.53
CA SER A 442 9.63 -13.47 1.69
C SER A 442 11.14 -13.55 1.42
N LEU A 443 11.54 -13.66 0.17
CA LEU A 443 12.94 -13.65 -0.26
C LEU A 443 13.42 -12.26 -0.71
N THR A 444 12.53 -11.29 -0.83
CA THR A 444 12.81 -9.93 -1.31
C THR A 444 12.28 -8.88 -0.34
N THR A 445 11.12 -8.29 -0.62
CA THR A 445 10.54 -7.13 0.08
C THR A 445 10.10 -7.42 1.52
N ASP A 446 9.58 -8.62 1.79
CA ASP A 446 9.09 -9.04 3.10
C ASP A 446 10.06 -10.02 3.79
N GLY A 447 11.30 -10.08 3.33
CA GLY A 447 12.35 -10.88 3.94
C GLY A 447 12.57 -10.52 5.41
N GLY A 448 12.98 -11.51 6.21
CA GLY A 448 13.33 -11.28 7.60
C GLY A 448 14.73 -10.67 7.75
N SER A 449 15.20 -10.58 8.99
CA SER A 449 16.52 -10.00 9.32
C SER A 449 17.75 -10.68 8.68
N GLN A 450 17.59 -11.83 8.05
CA GLN A 450 18.70 -12.59 7.47
C GLN A 450 18.64 -12.72 5.94
N ILE A 451 17.52 -12.39 5.33
CA ILE A 451 17.26 -12.59 3.90
C ILE A 451 16.45 -11.42 3.36
N GLY A 452 16.64 -11.09 2.08
CA GLY A 452 15.90 -10.06 1.37
C GLY A 452 16.42 -8.65 1.62
N LEU A 453 15.60 -7.65 1.33
CA LEU A 453 16.03 -6.25 1.42
C LEU A 453 16.32 -5.81 2.85
N ARG A 454 15.54 -6.28 3.81
CA ARG A 454 15.68 -5.92 5.22
C ARG A 454 17.01 -6.37 5.82
N ALA A 455 17.62 -7.40 5.27
CA ALA A 455 18.87 -7.97 5.76
C ALA A 455 20.03 -6.97 5.78
N ALA A 456 20.02 -5.94 4.91
CA ALA A 456 21.01 -4.87 4.91
C ALA A 456 21.03 -4.09 6.24
N PHE A 457 19.85 -3.78 6.81
CA PHE A 457 19.69 -3.11 8.09
C PHE A 457 19.86 -4.04 9.32
N HIS A 458 20.22 -5.30 9.06
CA HIS A 458 20.57 -6.30 10.09
C HIS A 458 22.00 -6.83 9.91
N GLY A 459 22.84 -6.12 9.14
CA GLY A 459 24.26 -6.44 9.03
C GLY A 459 24.59 -7.60 8.09
N VAL A 460 23.73 -7.93 7.14
CA VAL A 460 24.00 -8.94 6.11
C VAL A 460 24.45 -8.25 4.81
N GLU A 461 25.64 -8.60 4.33
CA GLU A 461 26.18 -8.07 3.07
C GLU A 461 25.37 -8.57 1.87
N TRP A 462 25.09 -7.67 0.92
CA TRP A 462 24.30 -8.00 -0.27
C TRP A 462 24.86 -9.16 -1.09
N ALA A 463 26.17 -9.20 -1.29
CA ALA A 463 26.77 -10.28 -2.07
C ALA A 463 26.43 -11.68 -1.51
N THR A 464 26.44 -11.84 -0.18
CA THR A 464 26.04 -13.09 0.48
C THR A 464 24.55 -13.36 0.35
N ASN A 465 23.73 -12.34 0.59
CA ASN A 465 22.28 -12.43 0.52
C ASN A 465 21.82 -12.80 -0.92
N ARG A 466 22.34 -12.11 -1.92
CA ARG A 466 22.05 -12.36 -3.33
C ARG A 466 22.38 -13.80 -3.76
N GLU A 467 23.54 -14.34 -3.36
CA GLU A 467 23.92 -15.73 -3.67
C GLU A 467 22.92 -16.76 -3.12
N GLU A 468 22.21 -16.41 -2.05
CA GLU A 468 21.21 -17.31 -1.45
C GLU A 468 19.85 -17.22 -2.12
N ILE A 469 19.46 -16.05 -2.65
CA ILE A 469 18.09 -15.81 -3.09
C ILE A 469 17.91 -15.70 -4.61
N ALA A 470 18.88 -15.16 -5.38
CA ALA A 470 18.65 -14.76 -6.76
C ALA A 470 18.14 -15.89 -7.64
N ASP A 471 18.82 -17.05 -7.67
CA ASP A 471 18.42 -18.18 -8.50
C ASP A 471 17.03 -18.73 -8.12
N VAL A 472 16.64 -18.65 -6.85
CA VAL A 472 15.34 -19.12 -6.37
C VAL A 472 14.24 -18.14 -6.78
N VAL A 473 14.49 -16.84 -6.62
CA VAL A 473 13.56 -15.80 -7.03
C VAL A 473 13.36 -15.84 -8.54
N ASP A 474 14.42 -15.95 -9.33
CA ASP A 474 14.35 -16.09 -10.79
C ASP A 474 13.43 -17.25 -11.20
N MET A 475 13.60 -18.41 -10.58
CA MET A 475 12.77 -19.59 -10.86
C MET A 475 11.30 -19.36 -10.51
N LEU A 476 11.01 -18.77 -9.36
CA LEU A 476 9.63 -18.52 -8.90
C LEU A 476 8.94 -17.46 -9.76
N VAL A 477 9.65 -16.41 -10.15
CA VAL A 477 9.13 -15.37 -11.05
C VAL A 477 8.84 -15.94 -12.43
N GLN A 478 9.76 -16.75 -12.98
CA GLN A 478 9.56 -17.42 -14.26
C GLN A 478 8.35 -18.37 -14.25
N GLU A 479 8.10 -19.09 -13.14
CA GLU A 479 6.92 -19.94 -13.01
C GLU A 479 5.61 -19.15 -13.13
N VAL A 480 5.54 -17.94 -12.55
CA VAL A 480 4.35 -17.08 -12.66
C VAL A 480 4.25 -16.46 -14.05
N ASP A 481 5.36 -16.06 -14.65
CA ASP A 481 5.41 -15.54 -16.03
C ASP A 481 4.91 -16.56 -17.05
N ASP A 482 5.34 -17.82 -16.93
CA ASP A 482 4.87 -18.93 -17.78
C ASP A 482 3.35 -19.14 -17.62
N GLN A 483 2.80 -19.01 -16.41
CA GLN A 483 1.36 -19.11 -16.17
C GLN A 483 0.59 -17.93 -16.77
N LEU A 484 1.09 -16.70 -16.64
CA LEU A 484 0.50 -15.52 -17.30
C LEU A 484 0.46 -15.70 -18.82
N THR A 485 1.58 -16.13 -19.41
CA THR A 485 1.67 -16.39 -20.85
C THR A 485 0.67 -17.46 -21.31
N ALA A 486 0.39 -18.46 -20.50
CA ALA A 486 -0.56 -19.53 -20.80
C ALA A 486 -2.04 -19.09 -20.74
N LEU A 487 -2.35 -17.91 -20.20
CA LEU A 487 -3.71 -17.34 -20.18
C LEU A 487 -4.10 -16.67 -21.52
N SER A 488 -3.16 -16.54 -22.47
CA SER A 488 -3.31 -15.89 -23.77
C SER A 488 -4.17 -16.70 -24.78
#